data_93ec0b4159951abf3f430a3253505ab0
#
_entry.id   93ec0b4159951abf3f430a3253505ab0
#
_cell.length_a   1.000
_cell.length_b   1.000
_cell.length_c   1.000
_cell.angle_alpha   90.00
_cell.angle_beta   90.00
_cell.angle_gamma   90.00
#
_symmetry.space_group_name_H-M   'P 1'
#
loop_
_entity.id
_entity.type
_entity.pdbx_description
1 polymer ?
#
loop_
_entity_poly.entity_id
_entity_poly.type
_entity_poly.pdbx_seq_one_letter_code
_entity_poly.pdbx_strand_id
1 'polypeptide(L)' 'MKGKYDDHYKNLSPQPIEVIEAWGLDFHLGNVLKYISRAGKKAGESELKDLEKCKVYLERKILKLSLIHI' A
#
# COMPACT_ATOMS: atom_id res chain seq x y z
N MET A 1 -1.15 5.95 18.58
CA MET A 1 -2.54 5.75 18.29
C MET A 1 -2.86 4.34 17.88
N LYS A 2 -3.90 3.84 18.44
CA LYS A 2 -4.37 2.52 18.11
C LYS A 2 -5.44 2.58 17.06
N GLY A 3 -6.07 1.52 16.80
CA GLY A 3 -7.22 1.55 15.99
C GLY A 3 -7.04 0.79 14.72
N LYS A 4 -7.52 1.34 13.64
CA LYS A 4 -7.68 0.58 12.42
C LYS A 4 -6.38 0.03 11.82
N TYR A 5 -5.25 0.50 12.26
CA TYR A 5 -3.98 0.00 11.71
C TYR A 5 -3.34 -1.08 12.57
N ASP A 6 -3.84 -1.32 13.76
CA ASP A 6 -3.15 -2.17 14.73
C ASP A 6 -2.98 -3.60 14.30
N ASP A 7 -4.07 -4.21 13.85
CA ASP A 7 -4.07 -5.65 13.69
C ASP A 7 -3.15 -6.13 12.59
N HIS A 8 -2.98 -5.30 11.56
CA HIS A 8 -2.22 -5.70 10.39
C HIS A 8 -0.80 -5.22 10.41
N TYR A 9 -0.53 -4.15 11.14
CA TYR A 9 0.74 -3.47 11.03
C TYR A 9 1.48 -3.30 12.35
N LYS A 10 0.92 -3.86 13.43
CA LYS A 10 1.49 -3.58 14.75
C LYS A 10 2.94 -4.02 14.91
N ASN A 11 3.39 -4.98 14.11
CA ASN A 11 4.77 -5.44 14.20
C ASN A 11 5.70 -4.75 13.20
N LEU A 12 5.16 -3.79 12.44
CA LEU A 12 5.98 -3.06 11.47
C LEU A 12 6.49 -1.76 12.09
N SER A 13 7.75 -1.47 11.87
CA SER A 13 8.33 -0.22 12.31
C SER A 13 9.31 0.24 11.26
N PRO A 14 9.08 1.40 10.64
CA PRO A 14 7.94 2.29 10.87
C PRO A 14 6.64 1.72 10.35
N GLN A 15 5.53 2.30 10.81
CA GLN A 15 4.22 1.94 10.31
C GLN A 15 4.06 2.43 8.88
N PRO A 16 3.29 1.71 8.05
CA PRO A 16 3.10 2.15 6.65
C PRO A 16 2.60 3.58 6.53
N ILE A 17 1.69 4.01 7.39
CA ILE A 17 1.19 5.37 7.31
C ILE A 17 2.29 6.38 7.55
N GLU A 18 3.23 6.07 8.42
CA GLU A 18 4.35 6.96 8.68
C GLU A 18 5.24 7.10 7.46
N VAL A 19 5.48 6.00 6.77
CA VAL A 19 6.29 6.03 5.56
C VAL A 19 5.58 6.80 4.46
N ILE A 20 4.27 6.56 4.29
CA ILE A 20 3.48 7.25 3.28
C ILE A 20 3.58 8.76 3.51
N GLU A 21 3.44 9.19 4.74
CA GLU A 21 3.51 10.60 5.07
C GLU A 21 4.91 11.17 4.88
N ALA A 22 5.92 10.43 5.37
CA ALA A 22 7.29 10.90 5.29
C ALA A 22 7.78 11.03 3.86
N TRP A 23 7.34 10.15 2.99
CA TRP A 23 7.78 10.17 1.59
C TRP A 23 6.85 10.96 0.69
N GLY A 24 5.74 11.46 1.22
CA GLY A 24 4.80 12.23 0.43
C GLY A 24 4.14 11.42 -0.67
N LEU A 25 3.83 10.15 -0.40
CA LEU A 25 3.21 9.31 -1.40
C LEU A 25 1.76 9.71 -1.62
N ASP A 26 1.32 9.71 -2.89
CA ASP A 26 -0.06 10.01 -3.19
C ASP A 26 -0.94 8.81 -2.90
N PHE A 27 -2.23 8.92 -3.26
CA PHE A 27 -3.19 7.87 -2.96
C PHE A 27 -2.79 6.53 -3.58
N HIS A 28 -2.41 6.54 -4.84
CA HIS A 28 -2.09 5.29 -5.54
C HIS A 28 -0.84 4.65 -4.96
N LEU A 29 0.23 5.42 -4.84
CA LEU A 29 1.49 4.88 -4.34
C LEU A 29 1.39 4.52 -2.86
N GLY A 30 0.60 5.28 -2.11
CA GLY A 30 0.36 4.93 -0.72
C GLY A 30 -0.33 3.59 -0.57
N ASN A 31 -1.29 3.29 -1.46
CA ASN A 31 -1.96 2.00 -1.43
C ASN A 31 -1.03 0.88 -1.85
N VAL A 32 -0.15 1.13 -2.81
CA VAL A 32 0.86 0.13 -3.19
C VAL A 32 1.70 -0.22 -1.95
N LEU A 33 2.21 0.79 -1.26
CA LEU A 33 3.01 0.55 -0.07
C LEU A 33 2.22 -0.19 1.00
N LYS A 34 0.98 0.21 1.22
CA LYS A 34 0.13 -0.40 2.23
C LYS A 34 -0.05 -1.90 1.95
N TYR A 35 -0.38 -2.26 0.72
CA TYR A 35 -0.64 -3.66 0.41
C TYR A 35 0.64 -4.48 0.36
N ILE A 36 1.74 -3.89 -0.08
CA ILE A 36 3.03 -4.60 -0.03
C ILE A 36 3.40 -4.90 1.42
N SER A 37 3.18 -3.95 2.32
CA SER A 37 3.58 -4.11 3.70
C SER A 37 2.83 -5.24 4.40
N ARG A 38 1.63 -5.55 3.95
CA ARG A 38 0.82 -6.59 4.58
C ARG A 38 0.81 -7.91 3.82
N ALA A 39 1.40 -7.94 2.64
CA ALA A 39 1.37 -9.14 1.81
C ALA A 39 2.01 -10.30 2.54
N GLY A 40 1.24 -11.38 2.69
CA GLY A 40 1.72 -12.58 3.35
C GLY A 40 1.78 -12.49 4.86
N LYS A 41 1.36 -11.37 5.45
CA LYS A 41 1.46 -11.19 6.91
C LYS A 41 0.12 -11.15 7.60
N LYS A 42 -0.96 -11.00 6.84
CA LYS A 42 -2.28 -10.90 7.43
C LYS A 42 -2.94 -12.27 7.48
N ALA A 43 -3.34 -12.69 8.66
CA ALA A 43 -4.00 -13.98 8.82
C ALA A 43 -5.28 -14.02 7.99
N GLY A 44 -5.49 -15.10 7.29
CA GLY A 44 -6.70 -15.29 6.52
C GLY A 44 -6.73 -14.61 5.17
N GLU A 45 -5.70 -13.88 4.82
CA GLU A 45 -5.60 -13.22 3.52
C GLU A 45 -4.45 -13.80 2.75
N SER A 46 -4.64 -14.00 1.45
CA SER A 46 -3.57 -14.53 0.65
C SER A 46 -2.59 -13.44 0.26
N GLU A 47 -1.33 -13.81 0.25
CA GLU A 47 -0.29 -12.89 -0.20
C GLU A 47 -0.54 -12.46 -1.64
N LEU A 48 -1.00 -13.38 -2.47
CA LEU A 48 -1.29 -13.08 -3.87
C LEU A 48 -2.34 -11.99 -4.01
N LYS A 49 -3.39 -12.05 -3.20
CA LYS A 49 -4.44 -11.03 -3.28
C LYS A 49 -3.91 -9.64 -2.98
N ASP A 50 -3.04 -9.54 -1.97
CA ASP A 50 -2.47 -8.25 -1.64
C ASP A 50 -1.55 -7.76 -2.75
N LEU A 51 -0.80 -8.65 -3.35
CA LEU A 51 0.07 -8.28 -4.46
C LEU A 51 -0.74 -7.86 -5.69
N GLU A 52 -1.88 -8.50 -5.91
CA GLU A 52 -2.76 -8.10 -7.01
C GLU A 52 -3.33 -6.71 -6.78
N LYS A 53 -3.62 -6.37 -5.54
CA LYS A 53 -4.07 -5.02 -5.23
C LYS A 53 -2.98 -4.00 -5.49
N CYS A 54 -1.74 -4.34 -5.14
CA CYS A 54 -0.61 -3.48 -5.47
C CYS A 54 -0.55 -3.21 -6.97
N LYS A 55 -0.71 -4.27 -7.74
CA LYS A 55 -0.65 -4.16 -9.20
C LYS A 55 -1.73 -3.22 -9.72
N VAL A 56 -2.95 -3.34 -9.21
CA VAL A 56 -4.04 -2.48 -9.64
C VAL A 56 -3.73 -1.01 -9.41
N TYR A 57 -3.29 -0.67 -8.22
CA TYR A 57 -3.00 0.73 -7.91
C TYR A 57 -1.81 1.24 -8.70
N LEU A 58 -0.80 0.40 -8.88
CA LEU A 58 0.38 0.79 -9.64
C LEU A 58 0.02 1.03 -11.11
N GLU A 59 -0.79 0.15 -11.68
CA GLU A 59 -1.21 0.30 -13.07
C GLU A 59 -2.02 1.57 -13.26
N ARG A 60 -2.90 1.90 -12.30
CA ARG A 60 -3.67 3.12 -12.41
C ARG A 60 -2.78 4.35 -12.36
N LYS A 61 -1.74 4.31 -11.54
CA LYS A 61 -0.79 5.43 -11.49
C LYS A 61 -0.05 5.59 -12.80
N ILE A 62 0.39 4.47 -13.36
CA ILE A 62 1.10 4.48 -14.65
C ILE A 62 0.20 5.04 -15.74
N LEU A 63 -1.04 4.58 -15.78
CA LEU A 63 -1.99 5.06 -16.80
C LEU A 63 -2.21 6.57 -16.66
N LYS A 64 -2.39 7.03 -15.45
CA LYS A 64 -2.61 8.45 -15.22
C LYS A 64 -1.45 9.30 -15.72
N LEU A 65 -0.23 8.87 -15.44
CA LEU A 65 0.95 9.59 -15.91
C LEU A 65 1.10 9.51 -17.42
N SER A 66 0.77 8.37 -18.00
CA SER A 66 0.84 8.20 -19.44
C SER A 66 -0.11 9.14 -20.16
N LEU A 67 -1.32 9.29 -19.62
CA LEU A 67 -2.30 10.19 -20.21
C LEU A 67 -1.87 11.64 -20.13
N ILE A 68 -1.20 12.00 -19.07
CA ILE A 68 -0.71 13.38 -18.91
C ILE A 68 0.36 13.70 -19.92
N HIS A 69 1.15 12.71 -20.31
CA HIS A 69 2.29 12.91 -21.19
C HIS A 69 1.97 12.69 -22.67
N ILE A 70 0.73 12.42 -22.99
CA ILE A 70 0.32 12.34 -24.39
C ILE A 70 0.07 13.74 -24.96
#